data_b1782560e94be1ddb7855d8b49e38c0a
#
_entry.id   b1782560e94be1ddb7855d8b49e38c0a
#
_cell.length_a   1.000
_cell.length_b   1.000
_cell.length_c   1.000
_cell.angle_alpha   90.00
_cell.angle_beta   90.00
_cell.angle_gamma   90.00
#
_symmetry.space_group_name_H-M   'P 1'
#
loop_
_entity.id
_entity.type
_entity.pdbx_description
1 polymer ?
#
loop_
_entity_poly.entity_id
_entity_poly.type
_entity_poly.pdbx_seq_one_letter_code
_entity_poly.pdbx_strand_id
1 'polypeptide(L)'
;MKTRAFPYREIAHHTYEIGEFDCASIFLLVGDEKAMVIDTGIGIGDLKGFIGKLTDKPLMVCYSHDHADHIGGASAFDHGYIHPKDMVDFAKGGGIGLSIEGRLGYIRWIAEREKGVYPYYLAEDVTEWGPCPTLYPLEDQQVIDLGGRKVTVYACPGHTAGSITFLDANSRIMFLGDACNCNLHLGGGAPGSHRFVSIEKALFYLKRLQDLHPQYDRYFNGHYDFRPLGTALGEDVLPDAITACEQIVAGTAKVEIRPAPLPNFPSKPVVTIGRTNVSFFPDGIREV
;
A
#
# COMPACT_ATOMS: atom_id res chain seq x y z
N MET A 1 14.37 -12.75 -18.43
CA MET A 1 13.48 -12.92 -17.26
C MET A 1 12.47 -14.01 -17.61
N LYS A 2 12.35 -15.06 -16.82
CA LYS A 2 11.29 -16.06 -17.02
C LYS A 2 10.01 -15.52 -16.39
N THR A 3 8.95 -15.37 -17.18
CA THR A 3 7.66 -14.98 -16.66
C THR A 3 7.11 -16.09 -15.76
N ARG A 4 6.98 -15.82 -14.47
CA ARG A 4 6.35 -16.74 -13.52
C ARG A 4 4.87 -16.43 -13.39
N ALA A 5 4.09 -17.41 -12.99
CA ALA A 5 2.70 -17.19 -12.65
C ALA A 5 2.64 -16.52 -11.27
N PHE A 6 2.07 -15.33 -11.21
CA PHE A 6 1.69 -14.71 -9.95
C PHE A 6 0.46 -15.41 -9.38
N PRO A 7 0.39 -15.72 -8.07
CA PRO A 7 -0.86 -16.13 -7.46
C PRO A 7 -1.86 -14.96 -7.57
N TYR A 8 -3.11 -15.25 -7.89
CA TYR A 8 -4.15 -14.21 -7.98
C TYR A 8 -5.54 -14.76 -7.66
N ARG A 9 -6.45 -13.88 -7.32
CA ARG A 9 -7.87 -14.17 -7.10
C ARG A 9 -8.72 -13.09 -7.75
N GLU A 10 -9.81 -13.49 -8.38
CA GLU A 10 -10.89 -12.58 -8.71
C GLU A 10 -11.74 -12.36 -7.47
N ILE A 11 -11.70 -11.12 -6.92
CA ILE A 11 -12.35 -10.73 -5.66
C ILE A 11 -13.72 -10.10 -5.87
N ALA A 12 -13.98 -9.63 -7.08
CA ALA A 12 -15.27 -9.20 -7.59
C ALA A 12 -15.22 -9.26 -9.12
N HIS A 13 -16.33 -9.06 -9.80
CA HIS A 13 -16.38 -9.10 -11.27
C HIS A 13 -15.32 -8.17 -11.88
N HIS A 14 -14.44 -8.74 -12.69
CA HIS A 14 -13.31 -8.04 -13.33
C HIS A 14 -12.42 -7.25 -12.37
N THR A 15 -12.30 -7.75 -11.14
CA THR A 15 -11.46 -7.17 -10.09
C THR A 15 -10.57 -8.25 -9.50
N TYR A 16 -9.26 -8.10 -9.66
CA TYR A 16 -8.30 -9.12 -9.29
C TYR A 16 -7.35 -8.60 -8.22
N GLU A 17 -7.08 -9.43 -7.21
CA GLU A 17 -5.94 -9.29 -6.33
C GLU A 17 -4.83 -10.21 -6.83
N ILE A 18 -3.66 -9.65 -7.10
CA ILE A 18 -2.45 -10.33 -7.55
C ILE A 18 -1.45 -10.27 -6.40
N GLY A 19 -1.01 -11.44 -5.94
CA GLY A 19 -0.04 -11.54 -4.85
C GLY A 19 1.38 -11.55 -5.39
N GLU A 20 2.25 -10.73 -4.82
CA GLU A 20 3.66 -10.74 -5.14
C GLU A 20 4.46 -11.39 -4.00
N PHE A 21 4.40 -12.72 -3.91
CA PHE A 21 5.23 -13.55 -3.03
C PHE A 21 5.22 -13.12 -1.56
N ASP A 22 4.03 -12.82 -1.02
CA ASP A 22 3.78 -12.26 0.32
C ASP A 22 4.38 -10.87 0.59
N CYS A 23 4.93 -10.22 -0.42
CA CYS A 23 5.45 -8.87 -0.25
C CYS A 23 4.33 -7.84 -0.30
N ALA A 24 3.52 -7.86 -1.36
CA ALA A 24 2.47 -6.86 -1.56
C ALA A 24 1.27 -7.42 -2.34
N SER A 25 0.12 -6.80 -2.15
CA SER A 25 -1.06 -6.99 -2.97
C SER A 25 -1.08 -5.94 -4.08
N ILE A 26 -1.22 -6.40 -5.30
CA ILE A 26 -1.42 -5.59 -6.48
C ILE A 26 -2.87 -5.78 -6.94
N PHE A 27 -3.57 -4.72 -7.28
CA PHE A 27 -4.96 -4.86 -7.72
C PHE A 27 -5.12 -4.46 -9.18
N LEU A 28 -5.92 -5.24 -9.91
CA LEU A 28 -6.29 -4.95 -11.30
C LEU A 28 -7.81 -4.80 -11.38
N LEU A 29 -8.26 -3.63 -11.80
CA LEU A 29 -9.66 -3.27 -12.00
C LEU A 29 -9.89 -3.04 -13.48
N VAL A 30 -10.67 -3.90 -14.12
CA VAL A 30 -10.93 -3.81 -15.58
C VAL A 30 -12.28 -3.15 -15.82
N GLY A 31 -12.27 -2.04 -16.56
CA GLY A 31 -13.43 -1.36 -17.10
C GLY A 31 -13.64 -1.69 -18.58
N ASP A 32 -14.60 -1.03 -19.20
CA ASP A 32 -14.91 -1.30 -20.63
C ASP A 32 -13.88 -0.69 -21.58
N GLU A 33 -13.24 0.44 -21.20
CA GLU A 33 -12.30 1.16 -22.07
C GLU A 33 -10.84 0.99 -21.64
N LYS A 34 -10.56 0.94 -20.35
CA LYS A 34 -9.22 0.82 -19.78
C LYS A 34 -9.24 0.06 -18.46
N ALA A 35 -8.08 -0.37 -18.01
CA ALA A 35 -7.91 -1.04 -16.73
C ALA A 35 -7.00 -0.21 -15.81
N MET A 36 -7.32 -0.20 -14.51
CA MET A 36 -6.48 0.39 -13.47
C MET A 36 -5.67 -0.69 -12.79
N VAL A 37 -4.38 -0.45 -12.64
CA VAL A 37 -3.49 -1.22 -11.77
C VAL A 37 -3.20 -0.38 -10.54
N ILE A 38 -3.44 -0.91 -9.34
CA ILE A 38 -3.09 -0.25 -8.08
C ILE A 38 -1.87 -0.97 -7.51
N ASP A 39 -0.77 -0.22 -7.39
CA ASP A 39 0.56 -0.66 -7.00
C ASP A 39 1.21 -1.66 -7.98
N THR A 40 2.49 -1.91 -7.80
CA THR A 40 3.30 -2.77 -8.70
C THR A 40 4.23 -3.71 -7.94
N GLY A 41 4.01 -3.86 -6.63
CA GLY A 41 4.82 -4.71 -5.78
C GLY A 41 6.27 -4.24 -5.65
N ILE A 42 7.13 -5.14 -5.19
CA ILE A 42 8.57 -4.88 -5.04
C ILE A 42 9.35 -5.09 -6.36
N GLY A 43 8.67 -5.54 -7.41
CA GLY A 43 9.25 -5.72 -8.73
C GLY A 43 9.93 -7.08 -8.93
N ILE A 44 9.24 -8.16 -8.60
CA ILE A 44 9.68 -9.53 -8.87
C ILE A 44 9.03 -10.02 -10.17
N GLY A 45 9.84 -10.41 -11.15
CA GLY A 45 9.37 -11.00 -12.39
C GLY A 45 8.70 -10.00 -13.34
N ASP A 46 7.88 -10.52 -14.26
CA ASP A 46 7.23 -9.75 -15.32
C ASP A 46 5.74 -9.52 -15.01
N LEU A 47 5.47 -8.56 -14.13
CA LEU A 47 4.11 -8.17 -13.77
C LEU A 47 3.31 -7.67 -14.98
N LYS A 48 3.92 -6.81 -15.84
CA LYS A 48 3.24 -6.24 -17.01
C LYS A 48 2.79 -7.34 -17.99
N GLY A 49 3.68 -8.30 -18.26
CA GLY A 49 3.34 -9.46 -19.11
C GLY A 49 2.31 -10.39 -18.45
N PHE A 50 2.29 -10.49 -17.12
CA PHE A 50 1.26 -11.24 -16.42
C PHE A 50 -0.11 -10.55 -16.51
N ILE A 51 -0.19 -9.24 -16.27
CA ILE A 51 -1.42 -8.45 -16.40
C ILE A 51 -1.98 -8.56 -17.83
N GLY A 52 -1.12 -8.57 -18.84
CA GLY A 52 -1.52 -8.75 -20.24
C GLY A 52 -2.19 -10.09 -20.56
N LYS A 53 -2.15 -11.08 -19.66
CA LYS A 53 -2.93 -12.34 -19.77
C LYS A 53 -4.34 -12.21 -19.18
N LEU A 54 -4.58 -11.20 -18.32
CA LEU A 54 -5.88 -10.96 -17.68
C LEU A 54 -6.70 -9.92 -18.43
N THR A 55 -6.06 -8.98 -19.12
CA THR A 55 -6.74 -7.94 -19.91
C THR A 55 -5.87 -7.44 -21.06
N ASP A 56 -6.49 -7.05 -22.15
CA ASP A 56 -5.89 -6.36 -23.31
C ASP A 56 -6.13 -4.83 -23.29
N LYS A 57 -6.83 -4.34 -22.27
CA LYS A 57 -7.17 -2.92 -22.13
C LYS A 57 -5.93 -2.05 -21.88
N PRO A 58 -5.93 -0.80 -22.34
CA PRO A 58 -4.91 0.18 -21.93
C PRO A 58 -4.82 0.30 -20.41
N LEU A 59 -3.60 0.28 -19.87
CA LEU A 59 -3.36 0.30 -18.43
C LEU A 59 -3.17 1.72 -17.91
N MET A 60 -3.83 2.05 -16.81
CA MET A 60 -3.57 3.20 -15.96
C MET A 60 -2.97 2.69 -14.64
N VAL A 61 -1.69 2.95 -14.39
CA VAL A 61 -1.00 2.46 -13.20
C VAL A 61 -1.03 3.54 -12.13
N CYS A 62 -1.69 3.26 -11.01
CA CYS A 62 -1.85 4.15 -9.87
C CYS A 62 -1.10 3.61 -8.67
N TYR A 63 -0.46 4.47 -7.91
CA TYR A 63 0.28 4.07 -6.71
C TYR A 63 -0.40 4.61 -5.46
N SER A 64 -0.60 3.74 -4.49
CA SER A 64 -1.17 4.12 -3.19
C SER A 64 -0.22 5.03 -2.40
N HIS A 65 1.10 4.81 -2.53
CA HIS A 65 2.18 5.58 -1.93
C HIS A 65 3.55 5.20 -2.54
N ASP A 66 4.65 5.79 -2.10
CA ASP A 66 5.97 5.69 -2.73
C ASP A 66 6.93 4.66 -2.10
N HIS A 67 6.47 3.74 -1.26
CA HIS A 67 7.35 2.71 -0.70
C HIS A 67 7.75 1.66 -1.76
N ALA A 68 8.98 1.16 -1.64
CA ALA A 68 9.59 0.31 -2.64
C ALA A 68 8.84 -1.00 -2.92
N ASP A 69 8.14 -1.54 -1.95
CA ASP A 69 7.31 -2.74 -2.06
C ASP A 69 5.94 -2.49 -2.75
N HIS A 70 5.65 -1.23 -3.08
CA HIS A 70 4.47 -0.82 -3.87
C HIS A 70 4.85 -0.27 -5.25
N ILE A 71 6.05 0.29 -5.40
CA ILE A 71 6.49 0.91 -6.66
C ILE A 71 7.66 0.17 -7.33
N GLY A 72 8.12 -0.95 -6.77
CA GLY A 72 9.30 -1.66 -7.25
C GLY A 72 9.17 -2.17 -8.69
N GLY A 73 7.98 -2.49 -9.16
CA GLY A 73 7.69 -2.85 -10.55
C GLY A 73 7.39 -1.66 -11.48
N ALA A 74 7.43 -0.43 -10.99
CA ALA A 74 7.00 0.76 -11.72
C ALA A 74 7.75 1.00 -13.04
N SER A 75 9.03 0.70 -13.08
CA SER A 75 9.88 0.91 -14.26
C SER A 75 9.50 0.05 -15.48
N ALA A 76 8.58 -0.92 -15.32
CA ALA A 76 8.02 -1.66 -16.44
C ALA A 76 6.93 -0.89 -17.22
N PHE A 77 6.49 0.27 -16.69
CA PHE A 77 5.40 1.07 -17.24
C PHE A 77 5.91 2.46 -17.63
N ASP A 78 5.36 3.04 -18.70
CA ASP A 78 5.81 4.34 -19.22
C ASP A 78 5.25 5.51 -18.38
N HIS A 79 4.09 5.30 -17.75
CA HIS A 79 3.34 6.31 -17.01
C HIS A 79 2.86 5.76 -15.67
N GLY A 80 2.80 6.65 -14.66
CA GLY A 80 2.28 6.36 -13.34
C GLY A 80 1.50 7.53 -12.75
N TYR A 81 0.58 7.23 -11.86
CA TYR A 81 -0.28 8.22 -11.21
C TYR A 81 -0.16 8.07 -9.69
N ILE A 82 0.15 9.16 -8.99
CA ILE A 82 0.38 9.15 -7.54
C ILE A 82 0.08 10.53 -6.94
N HIS A 83 -0.17 10.60 -5.65
CA HIS A 83 -0.35 11.87 -4.95
C HIS A 83 0.93 12.75 -5.03
N PRO A 84 0.81 14.07 -5.26
CA PRO A 84 1.95 14.98 -5.45
C PRO A 84 3.02 14.92 -4.35
N LYS A 85 2.64 14.69 -3.10
CA LYS A 85 3.59 14.63 -1.97
C LYS A 85 4.55 13.43 -2.06
N ASP A 86 4.10 12.31 -2.61
CA ASP A 86 4.91 11.12 -2.78
C ASP A 86 5.62 11.08 -4.14
N MET A 87 5.28 11.97 -5.09
CA MET A 87 6.04 12.14 -6.33
C MET A 87 7.48 12.61 -6.09
N VAL A 88 7.70 13.43 -5.06
CA VAL A 88 9.00 14.08 -4.80
C VAL A 88 10.13 13.07 -4.61
N ASP A 89 9.85 12.00 -3.91
CA ASP A 89 10.83 10.96 -3.56
C ASP A 89 10.57 9.62 -4.25
N PHE A 90 9.66 9.56 -5.22
CA PHE A 90 9.25 8.32 -5.88
C PHE A 90 10.44 7.49 -6.38
N ALA A 91 11.38 8.10 -7.10
CA ALA A 91 12.54 7.39 -7.63
C ALA A 91 13.55 6.93 -6.55
N LYS A 92 13.38 7.36 -5.30
CA LYS A 92 14.19 6.89 -4.16
C LYS A 92 13.63 5.61 -3.55
N GLY A 93 12.31 5.37 -3.69
CA GLY A 93 11.59 4.28 -3.06
C GLY A 93 11.67 4.36 -1.53
N GLY A 94 10.65 4.91 -0.90
CA GLY A 94 10.60 5.04 0.56
C GLY A 94 10.86 3.70 1.27
N GLY A 95 11.34 3.78 2.50
CA GLY A 95 11.63 2.59 3.30
C GLY A 95 12.94 1.91 2.93
N ILE A 96 12.89 0.81 2.16
CA ILE A 96 14.05 -0.02 1.81
C ILE A 96 14.82 0.45 0.56
N GLY A 97 14.25 1.39 -0.21
CA GLY A 97 14.82 1.85 -1.47
C GLY A 97 14.67 0.87 -2.64
N LEU A 98 15.00 1.33 -3.86
CA LEU A 98 14.80 0.59 -5.12
C LEU A 98 16.03 -0.19 -5.60
N SER A 99 17.13 -0.18 -4.85
CA SER A 99 18.31 -0.98 -5.21
C SER A 99 17.99 -2.48 -5.19
N ILE A 100 18.69 -3.27 -6.00
CA ILE A 100 18.57 -4.74 -5.96
C ILE A 100 18.81 -5.26 -4.55
N GLU A 101 19.84 -4.76 -3.87
CA GLU A 101 20.20 -5.22 -2.52
C GLU A 101 19.07 -4.93 -1.51
N GLY A 102 18.51 -3.73 -1.53
CA GLY A 102 17.39 -3.35 -0.66
C GLY A 102 16.17 -4.24 -0.87
N ARG A 103 15.76 -4.42 -2.13
CA ARG A 103 14.60 -5.25 -2.49
C ARG A 103 14.82 -6.73 -2.19
N LEU A 104 15.99 -7.30 -2.51
CA LEU A 104 16.33 -8.67 -2.14
C LEU A 104 16.45 -8.87 -0.64
N GLY A 105 16.94 -7.87 0.10
CA GLY A 105 16.97 -7.88 1.56
C GLY A 105 15.57 -8.00 2.15
N TYR A 106 14.64 -7.20 1.65
CA TYR A 106 13.23 -7.25 2.06
C TYR A 106 12.57 -8.60 1.73
N ILE A 107 12.75 -9.10 0.51
CA ILE A 107 12.22 -10.41 0.08
C ILE A 107 12.74 -11.54 0.97
N ARG A 108 14.04 -11.54 1.29
CA ARG A 108 14.64 -12.52 2.21
C ARG A 108 14.02 -12.44 3.59
N TRP A 109 13.84 -11.23 4.11
CA TRP A 109 13.20 -11.02 5.41
C TRP A 109 11.77 -11.56 5.44
N ILE A 110 10.96 -11.29 4.39
CA ILE A 110 9.61 -11.86 4.25
C ILE A 110 9.67 -13.39 4.21
N ALA A 111 10.57 -13.98 3.40
CA ALA A 111 10.70 -15.42 3.27
C ALA A 111 11.11 -16.10 4.58
N GLU A 112 11.95 -15.47 5.39
CA GLU A 112 12.34 -15.95 6.72
C GLU A 112 11.17 -15.89 7.71
N ARG A 113 10.40 -14.80 7.68
CA ARG A 113 9.21 -14.60 8.51
C ARG A 113 8.14 -15.65 8.18
N GLU A 114 7.85 -15.86 6.91
CA GLU A 114 6.85 -16.80 6.41
C GLU A 114 7.37 -18.26 6.31
N LYS A 115 8.60 -18.52 6.77
CA LYS A 115 9.24 -19.84 6.80
C LYS A 115 9.23 -20.57 5.45
N GLY A 116 9.46 -19.84 4.38
CA GLY A 116 9.60 -20.40 3.05
C GLY A 116 8.28 -20.89 2.43
N VAL A 117 7.13 -20.35 2.85
CA VAL A 117 5.81 -20.65 2.25
C VAL A 117 5.81 -20.35 0.75
N TYR A 118 6.66 -19.41 0.28
CA TYR A 118 6.76 -19.04 -1.11
C TYR A 118 8.17 -19.18 -1.70
N PRO A 119 8.56 -20.37 -2.16
CA PRO A 119 9.85 -20.60 -2.82
C PRO A 119 9.83 -20.16 -4.31
N TYR A 120 8.97 -19.24 -4.70
CA TYR A 120 8.68 -18.97 -6.11
C TYR A 120 9.60 -17.95 -6.76
N TYR A 121 10.30 -17.12 -6.00
CA TYR A 121 11.21 -16.17 -6.59
C TYR A 121 12.63 -16.74 -6.68
N LEU A 122 13.33 -16.36 -7.73
CA LEU A 122 14.77 -16.48 -7.83
C LEU A 122 15.36 -15.07 -7.80
N ALA A 123 16.56 -14.95 -7.26
CA ALA A 123 17.22 -13.64 -7.18
C ALA A 123 17.36 -12.97 -8.57
N GLU A 124 17.45 -13.75 -9.63
CA GLU A 124 17.48 -13.29 -11.01
C GLU A 124 16.16 -12.69 -11.54
N ASP A 125 15.04 -12.91 -10.83
CA ASP A 125 13.76 -12.29 -11.15
C ASP A 125 13.64 -10.84 -10.61
N VAL A 126 14.59 -10.41 -9.77
CA VAL A 126 14.72 -9.03 -9.30
C VAL A 126 15.84 -8.36 -10.11
N THR A 127 15.47 -7.52 -11.06
CA THR A 127 16.39 -6.81 -11.94
C THR A 127 16.67 -5.40 -11.45
N GLU A 128 17.68 -4.73 -12.06
CA GLU A 128 17.88 -3.30 -11.83
C GLU A 128 16.58 -2.53 -12.07
N TRP A 129 16.32 -1.57 -11.20
CA TRP A 129 15.19 -0.66 -11.39
C TRP A 129 15.51 0.24 -12.59
N GLY A 130 14.64 0.22 -13.58
CA GLY A 130 14.84 0.93 -14.84
C GLY A 130 14.52 2.44 -14.72
N PRO A 131 14.28 3.11 -15.83
CA PRO A 131 13.90 4.52 -15.82
C PRO A 131 12.60 4.74 -15.04
N CYS A 132 12.55 5.84 -14.29
CA CYS A 132 11.33 6.27 -13.60
C CYS A 132 10.23 6.54 -14.63
N PRO A 133 9.00 6.05 -14.45
CA PRO A 133 7.89 6.39 -15.32
C PRO A 133 7.60 7.90 -15.28
N THR A 134 6.97 8.43 -16.31
CA THR A 134 6.41 9.77 -16.25
C THR A 134 5.27 9.79 -15.25
N LEU A 135 5.40 10.60 -14.19
CA LEU A 135 4.42 10.67 -13.11
C LEU A 135 3.39 11.78 -13.34
N TYR A 136 2.14 11.47 -13.04
CA TYR A 136 1.02 12.40 -13.07
C TYR A 136 0.36 12.49 -11.69
N PRO A 137 -0.10 13.68 -11.28
CA PRO A 137 -0.72 13.83 -9.97
C PRO A 137 -2.09 13.17 -9.89
N LEU A 138 -2.39 12.62 -8.71
CA LEU A 138 -3.74 12.25 -8.28
C LEU A 138 -4.15 13.16 -7.12
N GLU A 139 -5.35 13.70 -7.23
CA GLU A 139 -5.91 14.62 -6.25
C GLU A 139 -7.00 13.96 -5.41
N ASP A 140 -7.20 14.45 -4.20
CA ASP A 140 -8.29 14.01 -3.33
C ASP A 140 -9.65 14.21 -3.99
N GLN A 141 -10.51 13.20 -3.91
CA GLN A 141 -11.85 13.14 -4.51
C GLN A 141 -11.85 13.15 -6.06
N GLN A 142 -10.69 12.97 -6.70
CA GLN A 142 -10.65 12.78 -8.14
C GLN A 142 -11.36 11.49 -8.53
N VAL A 143 -12.23 11.59 -9.54
CA VAL A 143 -12.93 10.41 -10.10
C VAL A 143 -12.23 9.97 -11.38
N ILE A 144 -11.87 8.72 -11.44
CA ILE A 144 -11.27 8.06 -12.60
C ILE A 144 -12.33 7.18 -13.24
N ASP A 145 -12.66 7.46 -14.51
CA ASP A 145 -13.59 6.63 -15.29
C ASP A 145 -12.80 5.64 -16.14
N LEU A 146 -13.09 4.35 -15.97
CA LEU A 146 -12.45 3.25 -16.71
C LEU A 146 -13.31 2.76 -17.90
N GLY A 147 -14.40 3.49 -18.21
CA GLY A 147 -15.46 3.05 -19.12
C GLY A 147 -16.48 2.22 -18.33
N GLY A 148 -17.61 2.84 -17.97
CA GLY A 148 -18.68 2.19 -17.20
C GLY A 148 -18.31 1.81 -15.75
N ARG A 149 -17.08 2.07 -15.30
CA ARG A 149 -16.58 1.81 -13.95
C ARG A 149 -15.85 3.04 -13.40
N LYS A 150 -16.30 3.53 -12.25
CA LYS A 150 -15.74 4.73 -11.61
C LYS A 150 -15.00 4.39 -10.34
N VAL A 151 -13.78 4.89 -10.24
CA VAL A 151 -12.92 4.77 -9.04
C VAL A 151 -12.64 6.17 -8.51
N THR A 152 -12.96 6.40 -7.24
CA THR A 152 -12.69 7.69 -6.57
C THR A 152 -11.45 7.59 -5.70
N VAL A 153 -10.56 8.55 -5.85
CA VAL A 153 -9.34 8.69 -5.04
C VAL A 153 -9.68 9.41 -3.75
N TYR A 154 -9.19 8.91 -2.61
CA TYR A 154 -9.28 9.60 -1.33
C TYR A 154 -7.91 9.73 -0.68
N ALA A 155 -7.51 10.96 -0.34
CA ALA A 155 -6.31 11.17 0.46
C ALA A 155 -6.47 10.53 1.84
N CYS A 156 -5.44 9.82 2.27
CA CYS A 156 -5.36 9.24 3.61
C CYS A 156 -3.91 9.28 4.13
N PRO A 157 -3.33 10.50 4.28
CA PRO A 157 -1.98 10.65 4.80
C PRO A 157 -1.86 10.11 6.22
N GLY A 158 -0.75 9.47 6.50
CA GLY A 158 -0.46 8.85 7.78
C GLY A 158 0.74 7.93 7.68
N HIS A 159 0.64 6.88 6.88
CA HIS A 159 1.74 5.98 6.55
C HIS A 159 2.81 6.70 5.72
N THR A 160 2.39 7.42 4.67
CA THR A 160 3.19 8.45 3.99
C THR A 160 2.41 9.76 3.94
N ALA A 161 3.08 10.85 3.57
CA ALA A 161 2.44 12.15 3.41
C ALA A 161 1.50 12.21 2.19
N GLY A 162 1.72 11.35 1.21
CA GLY A 162 0.94 11.23 -0.01
C GLY A 162 0.11 9.96 -0.09
N SER A 163 -0.06 9.19 1.00
CA SER A 163 -0.92 8.00 0.97
C SER A 163 -2.32 8.32 0.47
N ILE A 164 -2.79 7.55 -0.51
CA ILE A 164 -4.14 7.61 -1.06
C ILE A 164 -4.80 6.24 -1.06
N THR A 165 -6.11 6.24 -1.06
CA THR A 165 -6.97 5.06 -1.16
C THR A 165 -7.87 5.18 -2.38
N PHE A 166 -8.42 4.05 -2.84
CA PHE A 166 -9.23 4.00 -4.05
C PHE A 166 -10.56 3.32 -3.76
N LEU A 167 -11.65 4.06 -3.95
CA LEU A 167 -13.01 3.52 -3.82
C LEU A 167 -13.56 3.15 -5.20
N ASP A 168 -13.72 1.86 -5.44
CA ASP A 168 -14.44 1.36 -6.60
C ASP A 168 -15.93 1.26 -6.30
N ALA A 169 -16.70 2.16 -6.86
CA ALA A 169 -18.14 2.22 -6.65
C ALA A 169 -18.88 0.98 -7.21
N ASN A 170 -18.34 0.35 -8.28
CA ASN A 170 -18.99 -0.77 -8.92
C ASN A 170 -18.91 -2.06 -8.09
N SER A 171 -17.74 -2.35 -7.53
CA SER A 171 -17.55 -3.53 -6.67
C SER A 171 -17.83 -3.25 -5.20
N ARG A 172 -18.03 -1.98 -4.82
CA ARG A 172 -18.17 -1.51 -3.45
C ARG A 172 -16.97 -1.94 -2.59
N ILE A 173 -15.76 -1.78 -3.13
CA ILE A 173 -14.50 -2.12 -2.47
C ILE A 173 -13.65 -0.85 -2.29
N MET A 174 -13.08 -0.69 -1.09
CA MET A 174 -12.07 0.29 -0.78
C MET A 174 -10.68 -0.38 -0.79
N PHE A 175 -9.78 0.09 -1.64
CA PHE A 175 -8.37 -0.32 -1.67
C PHE A 175 -7.54 0.69 -0.87
N LEU A 176 -6.99 0.23 0.24
CA LEU A 176 -6.38 1.10 1.26
C LEU A 176 -4.89 1.36 1.04
N GLY A 177 -4.20 0.60 0.18
CA GLY A 177 -2.74 0.56 0.25
C GLY A 177 -2.31 0.27 1.70
N ASP A 178 -1.34 1.03 2.21
CA ASP A 178 -0.89 0.94 3.59
C ASP A 178 -1.45 2.02 4.51
N ALA A 179 -2.45 2.77 4.05
CA ALA A 179 -3.10 3.78 4.88
C ALA A 179 -3.80 3.16 6.10
N CYS A 180 -4.20 1.86 6.04
CA CYS A 180 -4.72 1.10 7.16
C CYS A 180 -4.44 -0.40 6.97
N ASN A 181 -3.83 -1.03 7.96
CA ASN A 181 -3.58 -2.48 8.04
C ASN A 181 -3.38 -2.92 9.51
N CYS A 182 -3.19 -4.22 9.75
CA CYS A 182 -3.00 -4.76 11.10
C CYS A 182 -1.69 -4.34 11.79
N ASN A 183 -0.69 -3.90 11.02
CA ASN A 183 0.58 -3.38 11.53
C ASN A 183 0.86 -1.99 10.93
N LEU A 184 0.03 -1.05 11.29
CA LEU A 184 0.04 0.30 10.76
C LEU A 184 1.23 1.09 11.29
N HIS A 185 2.06 1.60 10.38
CA HIS A 185 3.15 2.52 10.68
C HIS A 185 2.74 3.94 10.32
N LEU A 186 2.63 4.81 11.32
CA LEU A 186 2.24 6.20 11.13
C LEU A 186 3.40 7.16 11.37
N GLY A 187 3.32 8.34 10.76
CA GLY A 187 4.28 9.42 10.90
C GLY A 187 4.92 9.85 9.58
N GLY A 188 4.87 9.04 8.53
CA GLY A 188 5.42 9.33 7.20
C GLY A 188 6.94 9.52 7.19
N GLY A 189 7.45 10.39 8.03
CA GLY A 189 8.87 10.71 8.22
C GLY A 189 9.14 11.34 9.57
N ALA A 190 10.39 11.71 9.83
CA ALA A 190 10.74 12.41 11.05
C ALA A 190 10.01 13.76 11.16
N PRO A 191 9.63 14.21 12.37
CA PRO A 191 9.04 15.53 12.57
C PRO A 191 9.87 16.64 11.93
N GLY A 192 9.21 17.56 11.23
CA GLY A 192 9.84 18.64 10.48
C GLY A 192 10.31 18.29 9.07
N SER A 193 10.24 17.04 8.64
CA SER A 193 10.47 16.66 7.24
C SER A 193 9.23 16.91 6.38
N HIS A 194 9.40 17.04 5.06
CA HIS A 194 8.28 17.15 4.11
C HIS A 194 7.39 15.89 4.07
N ARG A 195 7.89 14.77 4.56
CA ARG A 195 7.19 13.49 4.67
C ARG A 195 6.39 13.33 5.98
N PHE A 196 6.58 14.25 6.91
CA PHE A 196 5.96 14.15 8.23
C PHE A 196 4.42 14.28 8.18
N VAL A 197 3.76 13.42 8.94
CA VAL A 197 2.31 13.46 9.19
C VAL A 197 2.07 13.20 10.66
N SER A 198 1.38 14.10 11.36
CA SER A 198 1.04 13.90 12.77
C SER A 198 0.01 12.76 12.94
N ILE A 199 0.00 12.14 14.12
CA ILE A 199 -1.02 11.12 14.46
C ILE A 199 -2.41 11.75 14.48
N GLU A 200 -2.54 12.98 14.96
CA GLU A 200 -3.81 13.73 14.95
C GLU A 200 -4.36 13.90 13.52
N LYS A 201 -3.50 14.22 12.56
CA LYS A 201 -3.87 14.31 11.14
C LYS A 201 -4.22 12.95 10.54
N ALA A 202 -3.43 11.91 10.82
CA ALA A 202 -3.74 10.55 10.38
C ALA A 202 -5.10 10.09 10.92
N LEU A 203 -5.38 10.33 12.19
CA LEU A 203 -6.68 10.05 12.82
C LEU A 203 -7.85 10.71 12.10
N PHE A 204 -7.70 11.99 11.73
CA PHE A 204 -8.74 12.70 10.96
C PHE A 204 -9.07 11.96 9.66
N TYR A 205 -8.07 11.51 8.92
CA TYR A 205 -8.28 10.82 7.64
C TYR A 205 -8.78 9.38 7.80
N LEU A 206 -8.35 8.65 8.84
CA LEU A 206 -8.90 7.33 9.15
C LEU A 206 -10.40 7.42 9.50
N LYS A 207 -10.82 8.42 10.28
CA LYS A 207 -12.24 8.69 10.56
C LYS A 207 -13.01 9.00 9.28
N ARG A 208 -12.44 9.80 8.38
CA ARG A 208 -13.05 10.07 7.08
C ARG A 208 -13.26 8.79 6.26
N LEU A 209 -12.31 7.84 6.26
CA LEU A 209 -12.50 6.54 5.62
C LEU A 209 -13.66 5.76 6.27
N GLN A 210 -13.79 5.81 7.59
CA GLN A 210 -14.91 5.19 8.30
C GLN A 210 -16.25 5.81 7.92
N ASP A 211 -16.32 7.14 7.77
CA ASP A 211 -17.53 7.85 7.35
C ASP A 211 -17.97 7.50 5.91
N LEU A 212 -17.03 7.04 5.06
CA LEU A 212 -17.32 6.54 3.73
C LEU A 212 -17.90 5.11 3.71
N HIS A 213 -17.95 4.41 4.84
CA HIS A 213 -18.43 3.01 4.94
C HIS A 213 -19.78 2.73 4.25
N PRO A 214 -20.78 3.64 4.22
CA PRO A 214 -22.00 3.40 3.45
C PRO A 214 -21.78 3.19 1.94
N GLN A 215 -20.63 3.57 1.40
CA GLN A 215 -20.28 3.47 -0.02
C GLN A 215 -19.51 2.20 -0.38
N TYR A 216 -18.98 1.46 0.60
CA TYR A 216 -18.25 0.19 0.38
C TYR A 216 -18.65 -0.87 1.41
N ASP A 217 -18.48 -2.12 1.03
CA ASP A 217 -18.83 -3.28 1.87
C ASP A 217 -17.59 -4.00 2.39
N ARG A 218 -16.47 -3.84 1.70
CA ARG A 218 -15.20 -4.51 2.02
C ARG A 218 -14.03 -3.57 1.73
N TYR A 219 -12.93 -3.79 2.41
CA TYR A 219 -11.67 -3.12 2.11
C TYR A 219 -10.49 -4.10 2.07
N PHE A 220 -9.51 -3.77 1.25
CA PHE A 220 -8.28 -4.51 1.06
C PHE A 220 -7.10 -3.58 1.28
N ASN A 221 -6.11 -4.04 2.05
CA ASN A 221 -4.86 -3.33 2.25
C ASN A 221 -3.80 -3.74 1.22
N GLY A 222 -2.66 -3.06 1.22
CA GLY A 222 -1.54 -3.29 0.30
C GLY A 222 -0.77 -4.59 0.53
N HIS A 223 -1.11 -5.37 1.57
CA HIS A 223 -0.43 -6.63 1.91
C HIS A 223 -1.42 -7.75 2.19
N TYR A 224 -1.12 -8.95 1.70
CA TYR A 224 -1.95 -10.13 1.98
C TYR A 224 -1.31 -11.12 2.98
N ASP A 225 -0.15 -10.80 3.53
CA ASP A 225 0.53 -11.57 4.58
C ASP A 225 -0.21 -11.56 5.94
N PHE A 226 -1.14 -10.62 6.13
CA PHE A 226 -2.02 -10.54 7.31
C PHE A 226 -3.41 -11.13 7.08
N ARG A 227 -3.68 -11.64 5.90
CA ARG A 227 -4.93 -12.24 5.46
C ARG A 227 -4.70 -13.18 4.27
N PRO A 228 -5.49 -14.20 4.05
CA PRO A 228 -5.37 -15.00 2.83
C PRO A 228 -5.63 -14.17 1.57
N LEU A 229 -4.89 -14.46 0.50
CA LEU A 229 -5.09 -13.84 -0.82
C LEU A 229 -6.55 -14.02 -1.28
N GLY A 230 -7.19 -12.93 -1.68
CA GLY A 230 -8.59 -12.88 -2.08
C GLY A 230 -9.57 -12.63 -0.93
N THR A 231 -9.09 -12.53 0.31
CA THR A 231 -9.92 -12.26 1.49
C THR A 231 -9.80 -10.78 1.88
N ALA A 232 -10.91 -10.13 2.17
CA ALA A 232 -10.89 -8.76 2.66
C ALA A 232 -10.19 -8.64 4.02
N LEU A 233 -9.65 -7.45 4.30
CA LEU A 233 -9.15 -7.10 5.63
C LEU A 233 -10.31 -7.14 6.63
N GLY A 234 -10.06 -7.53 7.87
CA GLY A 234 -11.13 -7.64 8.87
C GLY A 234 -11.77 -6.30 9.20
N GLU A 235 -13.08 -6.30 9.38
CA GLU A 235 -13.90 -5.11 9.65
C GLU A 235 -13.49 -4.38 10.94
N ASP A 236 -12.83 -5.05 11.87
CA ASP A 236 -12.30 -4.53 13.12
C ASP A 236 -11.06 -3.65 12.95
N VAL A 237 -10.28 -3.82 11.87
CA VAL A 237 -8.95 -3.21 11.75
C VAL A 237 -9.02 -1.68 11.67
N LEU A 238 -9.92 -1.11 10.89
CA LEU A 238 -10.06 0.34 10.79
C LEU A 238 -10.59 0.97 12.09
N PRO A 239 -11.65 0.46 12.74
CA PRO A 239 -12.07 0.92 14.07
C PRO A 239 -10.99 0.80 15.14
N ASP A 240 -10.22 -0.29 15.14
CA ASP A 240 -9.13 -0.51 16.08
C ASP A 240 -7.99 0.50 15.86
N ALA A 241 -7.61 0.77 14.60
CA ALA A 241 -6.61 1.79 14.27
C ALA A 241 -7.04 3.18 14.71
N ILE A 242 -8.31 3.55 14.51
CA ILE A 242 -8.90 4.81 14.98
C ILE A 242 -8.81 4.89 16.51
N THR A 243 -9.24 3.85 17.22
CA THR A 243 -9.21 3.79 18.68
C THR A 243 -7.77 3.94 19.20
N ALA A 244 -6.79 3.26 18.58
CA ALA A 244 -5.39 3.40 18.95
C ALA A 244 -4.90 4.84 18.78
N CYS A 245 -5.20 5.48 17.64
CA CYS A 245 -4.83 6.87 17.38
C CYS A 245 -5.50 7.84 18.36
N GLU A 246 -6.79 7.64 18.70
CA GLU A 246 -7.50 8.44 19.70
C GLU A 246 -6.81 8.37 21.08
N GLN A 247 -6.46 7.16 21.52
CA GLN A 247 -5.74 6.98 22.79
C GLN A 247 -4.36 7.60 22.77
N ILE A 248 -3.63 7.52 21.64
CA ILE A 248 -2.31 8.17 21.48
C ILE A 248 -2.45 9.70 21.60
N VAL A 249 -3.39 10.29 20.87
CA VAL A 249 -3.64 11.75 20.88
C VAL A 249 -4.09 12.24 22.27
N ALA A 250 -4.91 11.44 22.96
CA ALA A 250 -5.39 11.74 24.33
C ALA A 250 -4.32 11.50 25.41
N GLY A 251 -3.19 10.85 25.10
CA GLY A 251 -2.17 10.47 26.08
C GLY A 251 -2.61 9.37 27.05
N THR A 252 -3.61 8.58 26.69
CA THR A 252 -4.17 7.49 27.53
C THR A 252 -3.76 6.10 27.03
N ALA A 253 -3.01 6.03 25.92
CA ALA A 253 -2.59 4.78 25.32
C ALA A 253 -1.64 3.98 26.20
N LYS A 254 -1.83 2.65 26.25
CA LYS A 254 -0.83 1.74 26.77
C LYS A 254 0.22 1.50 25.69
N VAL A 255 1.37 2.13 25.83
CA VAL A 255 2.47 2.09 24.87
C VAL A 255 3.47 1.00 25.22
N GLU A 256 3.87 0.20 24.25
CA GLU A 256 4.96 -0.76 24.34
C GLU A 256 6.08 -0.36 23.37
N ILE A 257 7.34 -0.50 23.77
CA ILE A 257 8.48 -0.32 22.87
C ILE A 257 8.80 -1.65 22.22
N ARG A 258 8.64 -1.72 20.89
CA ARG A 258 8.93 -2.94 20.12
C ARG A 258 10.08 -2.72 19.15
N PRO A 259 10.96 -3.74 18.95
CA PRO A 259 11.96 -3.68 17.89
C PRO A 259 11.27 -3.48 16.54
N ALA A 260 11.91 -2.72 15.65
CA ALA A 260 11.43 -2.63 14.29
C ALA A 260 11.50 -4.00 13.61
N PRO A 261 10.54 -4.32 12.73
CA PRO A 261 10.54 -5.59 12.02
C PRO A 261 11.73 -5.74 11.06
N LEU A 262 12.21 -4.65 10.49
CA LEU A 262 13.35 -4.64 9.57
C LEU A 262 14.66 -4.35 10.33
N PRO A 263 15.76 -5.04 10.00
CA PRO A 263 17.07 -4.72 10.56
C PRO A 263 17.47 -3.27 10.25
N ASN A 264 18.21 -2.65 11.17
CA ASN A 264 18.69 -1.26 11.10
C ASN A 264 17.61 -0.17 11.29
N PHE A 265 16.38 -0.52 11.57
CA PHE A 265 15.39 0.46 12.02
C PHE A 265 15.33 0.52 13.55
N PRO A 266 15.14 1.71 14.15
CA PRO A 266 15.05 1.84 15.60
C PRO A 266 13.77 1.20 16.14
N SER A 267 13.84 0.74 17.38
CA SER A 267 12.62 0.35 18.10
C SER A 267 11.64 1.51 18.16
N LYS A 268 10.35 1.19 18.04
CA LYS A 268 9.28 2.19 18.00
C LYS A 268 8.25 1.96 19.11
N PRO A 269 7.60 3.02 19.60
CA PRO A 269 6.39 2.89 20.40
C PRO A 269 5.27 2.31 19.57
N VAL A 270 4.56 1.37 20.17
CA VAL A 270 3.42 0.66 19.56
C VAL A 270 2.25 0.64 20.53
N VAL A 271 1.08 0.91 20.03
CA VAL A 271 -0.20 0.72 20.70
C VAL A 271 -0.95 -0.40 20.02
N THR A 272 -1.50 -1.33 20.80
CA THR A 272 -2.26 -2.47 20.30
C THR A 272 -3.71 -2.37 20.75
N ILE A 273 -4.63 -2.41 19.80
CA ILE A 273 -6.08 -2.56 20.02
C ILE A 273 -6.53 -3.78 19.21
N GLY A 274 -7.20 -4.73 19.88
CA GLY A 274 -7.55 -5.99 19.23
C GLY A 274 -6.33 -6.67 18.59
N ARG A 275 -6.37 -6.87 17.28
CA ARG A 275 -5.23 -7.40 16.50
C ARG A 275 -4.44 -6.33 15.77
N THR A 276 -4.82 -5.06 15.89
CA THR A 276 -4.22 -3.93 15.20
C THR A 276 -3.13 -3.29 16.04
N ASN A 277 -1.94 -3.18 15.46
CA ASN A 277 -0.78 -2.52 16.05
C ASN A 277 -0.56 -1.19 15.32
N VAL A 278 -0.46 -0.11 16.07
CA VAL A 278 -0.12 1.22 15.52
C VAL A 278 1.22 1.65 16.09
N SER A 279 2.22 1.77 15.24
CA SER A 279 3.53 2.32 15.60
C SER A 279 3.64 3.78 15.14
N PHE A 280 4.35 4.61 15.92
CA PHE A 280 4.41 6.04 15.69
C PHE A 280 5.71 6.66 16.21
N PHE A 281 5.95 7.93 15.89
CA PHE A 281 7.02 8.73 16.48
C PHE A 281 6.47 9.52 17.66
N PRO A 282 7.08 9.44 18.87
CA PRO A 282 6.60 10.16 20.06
C PRO A 282 6.46 11.68 19.85
N ASP A 283 7.39 12.27 19.11
CA ASP A 283 7.41 13.70 18.81
C ASP A 283 6.47 14.08 17.65
N GLY A 284 5.78 13.10 17.07
CA GLY A 284 4.91 13.24 15.90
C GLY A 284 3.41 13.14 16.21
N ILE A 285 2.99 13.31 17.46
CA ILE A 285 1.58 13.14 17.83
C ILE A 285 0.72 14.28 17.30
N ARG A 286 1.20 15.52 17.37
CA ARG A 286 0.49 16.74 16.95
C ARG A 286 1.28 17.49 15.90
N GLU A 287 0.58 18.28 15.08
CA GLU A 287 1.25 19.29 14.23
C GLU A 287 1.88 20.37 15.13
N VAL A 288 3.12 20.74 14.83
CA VAL A 288 3.88 21.78 15.53
C VAL A 288 3.55 23.13 14.95
#